data_d8d70e10460817679a2ce895321edc1d
#
_entry.id   d8d70e10460817679a2ce895321edc1d
#
_cell.length_a   1.000
_cell.length_b   1.000
_cell.length_c   1.000
_cell.angle_alpha   90.00
_cell.angle_beta   90.00
_cell.angle_gamma   90.00
#
_symmetry.space_group_name_H-M   'P 1'
#
loop_
_entity.id
_entity.type
_entity.pdbx_description
1 polymer ?
#
loop_
_entity_poly.entity_id
_entity_poly.type
_entity_poly.pdbx_seq_one_letter_code
_entity_poly.pdbx_strand_id
1 'polypeptide(L)'
;MANTEIIDIIDRNNNVIGSASVNTAHEQNLMHRVVGVFVFDVNDGDLYFQTDNKYGKLDIAVGGHVQKGETCEAAAQREMFEEIGLKEPLQCISTFLPKNSRFNHCWSIYETIAPLGWKFKETEEVKKLGKKKILDIISLMESNPNLFTGGFKNVMKEFIRVKNI
;
A
#
# COMPACT_ATOMS: atom_id res chain seq x y z
N MET A 1 11.73 4.69 16.33
CA MET A 1 10.78 4.77 17.47
C MET A 1 9.77 3.64 17.31
N ALA A 2 9.24 3.10 18.41
CA ALA A 2 8.18 2.10 18.33
C ALA A 2 6.91 2.77 17.75
N ASN A 3 6.27 2.15 16.75
CA ASN A 3 5.01 2.64 16.23
C ASN A 3 3.92 2.39 17.27
N THR A 4 3.47 3.46 17.92
CA THR A 4 2.44 3.45 18.97
C THR A 4 1.02 3.62 18.43
N GLU A 5 0.88 3.70 17.11
CA GLU A 5 -0.40 3.80 16.44
C GLU A 5 -1.31 2.63 16.83
N ILE A 6 -2.54 2.94 17.22
CA ILE A 6 -3.55 1.94 17.59
C ILE A 6 -4.42 1.60 16.39
N ILE A 7 -4.56 0.33 16.14
CA ILE A 7 -5.32 -0.22 15.01
C ILE A 7 -6.41 -1.18 15.50
N ASP A 8 -7.46 -1.34 14.69
CA ASP A 8 -8.48 -2.34 14.93
C ASP A 8 -7.96 -3.73 14.55
N ILE A 9 -8.16 -4.70 15.44
CA ILE A 9 -7.94 -6.11 15.19
C ILE A 9 -9.23 -6.74 14.70
N ILE A 10 -9.15 -7.53 13.64
CA ILE A 10 -10.31 -8.10 12.96
C ILE A 10 -10.25 -9.63 12.88
N ASP A 11 -11.43 -10.23 12.69
CA ASP A 11 -11.56 -11.62 12.32
C ASP A 11 -11.46 -11.83 10.78
N ARG A 12 -11.56 -13.08 10.33
CA ARG A 12 -11.52 -13.43 8.89
C ARG A 12 -12.70 -12.91 8.08
N ASN A 13 -13.77 -12.50 8.75
CA ASN A 13 -14.96 -11.88 8.14
C ASN A 13 -14.88 -10.35 8.14
N ASN A 14 -13.71 -9.79 8.51
CA ASN A 14 -13.46 -8.35 8.60
C ASN A 14 -14.27 -7.64 9.70
N ASN A 15 -14.75 -8.37 10.72
CA ASN A 15 -15.40 -7.78 11.90
C ASN A 15 -14.34 -7.35 12.91
N VAL A 16 -14.53 -6.20 13.54
CA VAL A 16 -13.65 -5.72 14.62
C VAL A 16 -13.89 -6.56 15.88
N ILE A 17 -12.82 -7.16 16.40
CA ILE A 17 -12.83 -8.01 17.59
C ILE A 17 -11.96 -7.46 18.73
N GLY A 18 -11.25 -6.38 18.52
CA GLY A 18 -10.38 -5.75 19.50
C GLY A 18 -9.56 -4.61 18.91
N SER A 19 -8.55 -4.17 19.64
CA SER A 19 -7.57 -3.20 19.16
C SER A 19 -6.21 -3.46 19.81
N ALA A 20 -5.14 -3.09 19.11
CA ALA A 20 -3.75 -3.20 19.58
C ALA A 20 -2.88 -2.13 18.97
N SER A 21 -1.67 -1.94 19.49
CA SER A 21 -0.66 -1.16 18.77
C SER A 21 -0.18 -1.94 17.52
N VAL A 22 0.29 -1.24 16.50
CA VAL A 22 0.87 -1.86 15.29
C VAL A 22 1.97 -2.86 15.66
N ASN A 23 2.84 -2.48 16.61
CA ASN A 23 3.90 -3.38 17.07
C ASN A 23 3.36 -4.68 17.66
N THR A 24 2.40 -4.59 18.58
CA THR A 24 1.76 -5.77 19.18
C THR A 24 1.06 -6.63 18.13
N ALA A 25 0.36 -5.99 17.19
CA ALA A 25 -0.32 -6.70 16.11
C ALA A 25 0.66 -7.49 15.23
N HIS A 26 1.82 -6.92 14.91
CA HIS A 26 2.86 -7.61 14.14
C HIS A 26 3.57 -8.70 14.94
N GLU A 27 3.93 -8.45 16.20
CA GLU A 27 4.59 -9.41 17.09
C GLU A 27 3.73 -10.66 17.32
N GLN A 28 2.43 -10.45 17.53
CA GLN A 28 1.46 -11.52 17.77
C GLN A 28 0.78 -12.02 16.50
N ASN A 29 1.14 -11.47 15.34
CA ASN A 29 0.55 -11.77 14.03
C ASN A 29 -0.99 -11.67 14.02
N LEU A 30 -1.53 -10.64 14.68
CA LEU A 30 -2.96 -10.36 14.73
C LEU A 30 -3.45 -9.80 13.40
N MET A 31 -4.63 -10.25 12.97
CA MET A 31 -5.22 -9.79 11.72
C MET A 31 -5.70 -8.35 11.84
N HIS A 32 -5.28 -7.50 10.90
CA HIS A 32 -5.65 -6.09 10.86
C HIS A 32 -5.69 -5.56 9.42
N ARG A 33 -6.30 -4.37 9.26
CA ARG A 33 -6.47 -3.73 7.95
C ARG A 33 -5.26 -2.90 7.58
N VAL A 34 -4.89 -3.00 6.31
CA VAL A 34 -3.87 -2.16 5.67
C VAL A 34 -4.38 -1.66 4.32
N VAL A 35 -3.87 -0.53 3.88
CA VAL A 35 -4.24 0.07 2.60
C VAL A 35 -3.04 0.20 1.69
N GLY A 36 -3.29 0.22 0.39
CA GLY A 36 -2.30 0.53 -0.62
C GLY A 36 -2.94 1.31 -1.77
N VAL A 37 -2.19 2.28 -2.33
CA VAL A 37 -2.68 3.09 -3.44
C VAL A 37 -1.73 2.98 -4.64
N PHE A 38 -2.28 2.53 -5.76
CA PHE A 38 -1.64 2.60 -7.07
C PHE A 38 -1.81 4.01 -7.63
N VAL A 39 -0.71 4.73 -7.80
CA VAL A 39 -0.71 6.12 -8.30
C VAL A 39 -0.14 6.13 -9.71
N PHE A 40 -0.95 6.51 -10.68
CA PHE A 40 -0.55 6.59 -12.07
C PHE A 40 -0.28 8.03 -12.49
N ASP A 41 0.73 8.24 -13.33
CA ASP A 41 1.02 9.56 -13.92
C ASP A 41 0.02 9.84 -15.06
N VAL A 42 -0.61 11.01 -15.05
CA VAL A 42 -1.59 11.41 -16.07
C VAL A 42 -0.97 11.55 -17.47
N ASN A 43 0.34 11.83 -17.56
CA ASN A 43 0.99 12.12 -18.86
C ASN A 43 1.33 10.87 -19.66
N ASP A 44 1.82 9.82 -18.99
CA ASP A 44 2.34 8.62 -19.65
C ASP A 44 1.71 7.31 -19.13
N GLY A 45 0.89 7.39 -18.06
CA GLY A 45 0.27 6.22 -17.44
C GLY A 45 1.24 5.36 -16.65
N ASP A 46 2.46 5.82 -16.41
CA ASP A 46 3.44 5.10 -15.63
C ASP A 46 3.00 5.00 -14.16
N LEU A 47 3.25 3.85 -13.55
CA LEU A 47 2.97 3.59 -12.14
C LEU A 47 4.11 4.14 -11.27
N TYR A 48 3.78 4.95 -10.28
CA TYR A 48 4.72 5.38 -9.25
C TYR A 48 4.99 4.27 -8.24
N PHE A 49 6.23 4.20 -7.76
CA PHE A 49 6.67 3.30 -6.69
C PHE A 49 7.71 4.01 -5.81
N GLN A 50 7.81 3.58 -4.56
CA GLN A 50 8.86 4.04 -3.65
C GLN A 50 9.93 2.97 -3.44
N THR A 51 11.05 3.38 -2.85
CA THR A 51 12.07 2.45 -2.36
C THR A 51 11.97 2.39 -0.85
N ASP A 52 11.72 1.21 -0.31
CA ASP A 52 11.68 0.97 1.14
C ASP A 52 13.00 1.37 1.80
N ASN A 53 12.92 2.22 2.82
CA ASN A 53 14.09 2.78 3.50
C ASN A 53 14.86 1.73 4.32
N LYS A 54 14.21 0.64 4.71
CA LYS A 54 14.81 -0.39 5.58
C LYS A 54 15.62 -1.42 4.81
N TYR A 55 15.12 -1.84 3.64
CA TYR A 55 15.70 -2.94 2.88
C TYR A 55 16.13 -2.55 1.47
N GLY A 56 15.88 -1.31 1.04
CA GLY A 56 16.17 -0.83 -0.30
C GLY A 56 15.33 -1.51 -1.39
N LYS A 57 14.19 -2.10 -1.03
CA LYS A 57 13.30 -2.79 -1.95
C LYS A 57 12.26 -1.84 -2.53
N LEU A 58 11.80 -2.18 -3.73
CA LEU A 58 10.68 -1.45 -4.36
C LEU A 58 9.38 -1.79 -3.66
N ASP A 59 8.58 -0.76 -3.39
CA ASP A 59 7.28 -0.87 -2.74
C ASP A 59 6.23 -0.02 -3.46
N ILE A 60 4.96 -0.27 -3.15
CA ILE A 60 3.86 0.56 -3.63
C ILE A 60 4.09 2.03 -3.23
N ALA A 61 3.62 2.96 -4.05
CA ALA A 61 3.84 4.39 -3.82
C ALA A 61 3.28 4.88 -2.49
N VAL A 62 2.16 4.31 -2.05
CA VAL A 62 1.47 4.65 -0.80
C VAL A 62 0.98 3.39 -0.12
N GLY A 63 1.25 3.23 1.17
CA GLY A 63 0.74 2.10 1.93
C GLY A 63 0.86 2.31 3.44
N GLY A 64 -0.18 1.93 4.17
CA GLY A 64 -0.17 2.11 5.62
C GLY A 64 -1.25 1.33 6.36
N HIS A 65 -1.30 1.51 7.67
CA HIS A 65 -2.25 0.87 8.55
C HIS A 65 -3.55 1.69 8.68
N VAL A 66 -4.67 0.99 8.80
CA VAL A 66 -5.95 1.61 9.11
C VAL A 66 -6.04 1.79 10.62
N GLN A 67 -6.12 3.04 11.07
CA GLN A 67 -6.18 3.37 12.49
C GLN A 67 -7.51 2.91 13.11
N LYS A 68 -7.52 2.78 14.43
CA LYS A 68 -8.72 2.42 15.19
C LYS A 68 -9.90 3.31 14.86
N GLY A 69 -11.00 2.70 14.39
CA GLY A 69 -12.23 3.41 14.03
C GLY A 69 -12.17 4.15 12.68
N GLU A 70 -11.05 4.09 11.95
CA GLU A 70 -10.90 4.70 10.63
C GLU A 70 -11.49 3.78 9.54
N THR A 71 -12.02 4.36 8.47
CA THR A 71 -12.38 3.58 7.27
C THR A 71 -11.14 3.35 6.41
N CYS A 72 -11.12 2.28 5.61
CA CYS A 72 -9.99 2.03 4.70
C CYS A 72 -9.79 3.17 3.69
N GLU A 73 -10.86 3.80 3.20
CA GLU A 73 -10.76 4.93 2.29
C GLU A 73 -10.15 6.16 2.97
N ALA A 74 -10.58 6.48 4.20
CA ALA A 74 -10.00 7.59 4.98
C ALA A 74 -8.50 7.35 5.27
N ALA A 75 -8.13 6.11 5.64
CA ALA A 75 -6.74 5.72 5.81
C ALA A 75 -5.92 5.90 4.53
N ALA A 76 -6.43 5.44 3.40
CA ALA A 76 -5.75 5.57 2.10
C ALA A 76 -5.57 7.05 1.69
N GLN A 77 -6.56 7.92 1.95
CA GLN A 77 -6.45 9.35 1.73
C GLN A 77 -5.40 10.01 2.65
N ARG A 78 -5.41 9.65 3.93
CA ARG A 78 -4.44 10.15 4.93
C ARG A 78 -3.02 9.75 4.55
N GLU A 79 -2.77 8.46 4.32
CA GLU A 79 -1.45 7.93 3.94
C GLU A 79 -0.95 8.55 2.63
N MET A 80 -1.82 8.69 1.62
CA MET A 80 -1.46 9.33 0.35
C MET A 80 -1.01 10.78 0.55
N PHE A 81 -1.66 11.51 1.44
CA PHE A 81 -1.25 12.88 1.75
C PHE A 81 0.05 12.92 2.58
N GLU A 82 0.17 12.07 3.61
CA GLU A 82 1.34 12.02 4.50
C GLU A 82 2.60 11.57 3.76
N GLU A 83 2.50 10.49 2.97
CA GLU A 83 3.65 9.92 2.27
C GLU A 83 4.07 10.70 1.02
N ILE A 84 3.13 11.17 0.21
CA ILE A 84 3.47 11.77 -1.10
C ILE A 84 2.85 13.15 -1.37
N GLY A 85 2.11 13.70 -0.42
CA GLY A 85 1.51 15.05 -0.56
C GLY A 85 0.40 15.14 -1.60
N LEU A 86 -0.20 14.03 -2.01
CA LEU A 86 -1.25 13.98 -3.02
C LEU A 86 -2.64 13.93 -2.37
N LYS A 87 -3.60 14.67 -2.96
CA LYS A 87 -5.02 14.67 -2.56
C LYS A 87 -5.88 14.55 -3.82
N GLU A 88 -6.10 13.33 -4.25
CA GLU A 88 -6.94 13.03 -5.41
C GLU A 88 -8.01 12.00 -5.04
N PRO A 89 -9.14 11.95 -5.74
CA PRO A 89 -10.16 10.91 -5.53
C PRO A 89 -9.57 9.51 -5.68
N LEU A 90 -10.01 8.59 -4.83
CA LEU A 90 -9.61 7.19 -4.85
C LEU A 90 -10.70 6.31 -5.45
N GLN A 91 -10.31 5.39 -6.31
CA GLN A 91 -11.17 4.30 -6.78
C GLN A 91 -10.75 3.00 -6.09
N CYS A 92 -11.67 2.39 -5.34
CA CYS A 92 -11.42 1.08 -4.73
C CYS A 92 -11.31 0.01 -5.83
N ILE A 93 -10.24 -0.79 -5.76
CA ILE A 93 -9.98 -1.90 -6.68
C ILE A 93 -10.46 -3.22 -6.06
N SER A 94 -10.02 -3.51 -4.83
CA SER A 94 -10.29 -4.77 -4.15
C SER A 94 -10.03 -4.68 -2.65
N THR A 95 -10.75 -5.51 -1.90
CA THR A 95 -10.40 -5.85 -0.51
C THR A 95 -10.18 -7.36 -0.43
N PHE A 96 -9.02 -7.78 0.08
CA PHE A 96 -8.64 -9.18 0.04
C PHE A 96 -7.68 -9.59 1.16
N LEU A 97 -7.64 -10.89 1.42
CA LEU A 97 -6.67 -11.54 2.30
C LEU A 97 -5.64 -12.27 1.45
N PRO A 98 -4.36 -11.84 1.43
CA PRO A 98 -3.34 -12.50 0.63
C PRO A 98 -3.05 -13.90 1.15
N LYS A 99 -2.93 -14.87 0.23
CA LYS A 99 -2.48 -16.22 0.57
C LYS A 99 -0.95 -16.20 0.79
N ASN A 100 -0.49 -16.92 1.82
CA ASN A 100 0.95 -17.07 2.13
C ASN A 100 1.69 -15.75 2.43
N SER A 101 1.01 -14.80 3.07
CA SER A 101 1.65 -13.59 3.59
C SER A 101 2.33 -13.86 4.94
N ARG A 102 3.45 -13.16 5.19
CA ARG A 102 4.14 -13.18 6.50
C ARG A 102 3.25 -12.62 7.62
N PHE A 103 2.45 -11.61 7.30
CA PHE A 103 1.55 -10.96 8.24
C PHE A 103 0.09 -11.20 7.84
N ASN A 104 -0.79 -11.24 8.83
CA ASN A 104 -2.22 -11.35 8.65
C ASN A 104 -2.85 -9.98 8.31
N HIS A 105 -2.53 -9.46 7.11
CA HIS A 105 -3.08 -8.21 6.61
C HIS A 105 -4.35 -8.45 5.79
N CYS A 106 -5.41 -7.72 6.10
CA CYS A 106 -6.55 -7.53 5.22
C CYS A 106 -6.27 -6.25 4.39
N TRP A 107 -5.94 -6.42 3.13
CA TRP A 107 -5.64 -5.31 2.23
C TRP A 107 -6.89 -4.72 1.61
N SER A 108 -6.98 -3.38 1.61
CA SER A 108 -7.87 -2.64 0.70
C SER A 108 -6.98 -1.82 -0.24
N ILE A 109 -7.07 -2.09 -1.53
CA ILE A 109 -6.26 -1.43 -2.55
C ILE A 109 -7.11 -0.47 -3.39
N TYR A 110 -6.50 0.66 -3.68
CA TYR A 110 -7.10 1.76 -4.42
C TYR A 110 -6.22 2.16 -5.59
N GLU A 111 -6.78 2.89 -6.54
CA GLU A 111 -6.03 3.57 -7.60
C GLU A 111 -6.42 5.03 -7.68
N THR A 112 -5.49 5.84 -8.16
CA THR A 112 -5.69 7.26 -8.47
C THR A 112 -4.73 7.70 -9.58
N ILE A 113 -4.97 8.90 -10.11
CA ILE A 113 -4.13 9.51 -11.14
C ILE A 113 -3.53 10.80 -10.57
N ALA A 114 -2.21 10.88 -10.55
CA ALA A 114 -1.52 12.12 -10.21
C ALA A 114 -1.78 13.17 -11.31
N PRO A 115 -2.27 14.38 -10.95
CA PRO A 115 -2.72 15.36 -11.93
C PRO A 115 -1.56 15.99 -12.70
N LEU A 116 -1.88 16.60 -13.83
CA LEU A 116 -0.92 17.34 -14.66
C LEU A 116 -0.18 18.40 -13.82
N GLY A 117 1.15 18.37 -13.91
CA GLY A 117 2.01 19.33 -13.19
C GLY A 117 2.26 18.98 -11.72
N TRP A 118 1.66 17.91 -11.19
CA TRP A 118 2.04 17.44 -9.87
C TRP A 118 3.51 16.99 -9.85
N LYS A 119 4.20 17.39 -8.79
CA LYS A 119 5.58 17.00 -8.56
C LYS A 119 5.71 16.51 -7.13
N PHE A 120 6.22 15.29 -7.00
CA PHE A 120 6.56 14.75 -5.69
C PHE A 120 7.57 15.66 -4.98
N LYS A 121 7.28 15.92 -3.70
CA LYS A 121 8.23 16.53 -2.77
C LYS A 121 8.55 15.51 -1.69
N GLU A 122 9.83 15.39 -1.36
CA GLU A 122 10.29 14.55 -0.26
C GLU A 122 9.51 14.85 1.03
N THR A 123 9.10 13.78 1.70
CA THR A 123 8.43 13.82 3.01
C THR A 123 9.33 13.18 4.07
N GLU A 124 8.87 13.10 5.30
CA GLU A 124 9.61 12.37 6.34
C GLU A 124 9.68 10.88 6.04
N GLU A 125 8.65 10.31 5.45
CA GLU A 125 8.48 8.88 5.20
C GLU A 125 9.02 8.44 3.84
N VAL A 126 8.78 9.23 2.79
CA VAL A 126 9.19 8.89 1.42
C VAL A 126 10.24 9.88 0.91
N LYS A 127 11.43 9.37 0.61
CA LYS A 127 12.56 10.17 0.13
C LYS A 127 12.63 10.25 -1.39
N LYS A 128 12.13 9.24 -2.08
CA LYS A 128 12.18 9.18 -3.54
C LYS A 128 11.02 8.37 -4.11
N LEU A 129 10.38 8.89 -5.13
CA LEU A 129 9.50 8.13 -6.02
C LEU A 129 10.19 7.88 -7.36
N GLY A 130 10.08 6.63 -7.82
CA GLY A 130 10.32 6.25 -9.20
C GLY A 130 9.01 6.06 -9.93
N LYS A 131 9.04 6.03 -11.26
CA LYS A 131 7.90 5.59 -12.07
C LYS A 131 8.36 4.71 -13.23
N LYS A 132 7.49 3.82 -13.68
CA LYS A 132 7.75 2.90 -14.77
C LYS A 132 6.43 2.35 -15.32
N LYS A 133 6.43 1.94 -16.58
CA LYS A 133 5.29 1.22 -17.17
C LYS A 133 4.93 0.00 -16.34
N ILE A 134 3.66 -0.21 -16.10
CA ILE A 134 3.20 -1.31 -15.24
C ILE A 134 3.65 -2.68 -15.78
N LEU A 135 3.66 -2.88 -17.10
CA LEU A 135 4.13 -4.13 -17.71
C LEU A 135 5.62 -4.37 -17.47
N ASP A 136 6.44 -3.31 -17.44
CA ASP A 136 7.86 -3.43 -17.12
C ASP A 136 8.08 -3.76 -15.64
N ILE A 137 7.22 -3.24 -14.74
CA ILE A 137 7.23 -3.61 -13.31
C ILE A 137 6.87 -5.08 -13.14
N ILE A 138 5.84 -5.55 -13.83
CA ILE A 138 5.40 -6.96 -13.79
C ILE A 138 6.53 -7.87 -14.27
N SER A 139 7.13 -7.57 -15.43
CA SER A 139 8.26 -8.33 -15.98
C SER A 139 9.47 -8.34 -15.04
N LEU A 140 9.76 -7.20 -14.41
CA LEU A 140 10.84 -7.09 -13.44
C LEU A 140 10.53 -7.90 -12.16
N MET A 141 9.28 -7.92 -11.71
CA MET A 141 8.86 -8.68 -10.54
C MET A 141 8.93 -10.20 -10.80
N GLU A 142 8.67 -10.65 -12.02
CA GLU A 142 8.83 -12.05 -12.42
C GLU A 142 10.30 -12.48 -12.50
N SER A 143 11.15 -11.65 -13.11
CA SER A 143 12.58 -11.94 -13.29
C SER A 143 13.40 -11.75 -12.01
N ASN A 144 13.05 -10.79 -11.16
CA ASN A 144 13.79 -10.43 -9.94
C ASN A 144 12.84 -10.16 -8.75
N PRO A 145 12.10 -11.18 -8.26
CA PRO A 145 11.09 -10.98 -7.21
C PRO A 145 11.66 -10.47 -5.88
N ASN A 146 12.97 -10.65 -5.65
CA ASN A 146 13.63 -10.18 -4.42
C ASN A 146 13.86 -8.66 -4.37
N LEU A 147 13.72 -7.97 -5.49
CA LEU A 147 13.76 -6.51 -5.55
C LEU A 147 12.54 -5.85 -4.91
N PHE A 148 11.46 -6.60 -4.69
CA PHE A 148 10.19 -6.08 -4.22
C PHE A 148 9.87 -6.51 -2.79
N THR A 149 9.16 -5.64 -2.05
CA THR A 149 8.61 -6.01 -0.75
C THR A 149 7.55 -7.12 -0.88
N GLY A 150 7.29 -7.83 0.21
CA GLY A 150 6.21 -8.81 0.24
C GLY A 150 4.83 -8.19 0.04
N GLY A 151 4.63 -7.00 0.63
CA GLY A 151 3.41 -6.21 0.48
C GLY A 151 3.14 -5.87 -0.98
N PHE A 152 4.12 -5.27 -1.66
CA PHE A 152 3.97 -4.90 -3.07
C PHE A 152 3.66 -6.10 -3.96
N LYS A 153 4.35 -7.23 -3.77
CA LYS A 153 4.05 -8.45 -4.53
C LYS A 153 2.62 -8.94 -4.33
N ASN A 154 2.09 -8.85 -3.12
CA ASN A 154 0.71 -9.26 -2.85
C ASN A 154 -0.31 -8.34 -3.53
N VAL A 155 -0.17 -7.02 -3.37
CA VAL A 155 -1.11 -6.06 -3.97
C VAL A 155 -1.02 -6.05 -5.50
N MET A 156 0.19 -6.21 -6.07
CA MET A 156 0.37 -6.29 -7.52
C MET A 156 -0.29 -7.54 -8.12
N LYS A 157 -0.17 -8.70 -7.49
CA LYS A 157 -0.86 -9.93 -7.93
C LYS A 157 -2.37 -9.75 -7.94
N GLU A 158 -2.92 -9.11 -6.92
CA GLU A 158 -4.36 -8.84 -6.86
C GLU A 158 -4.76 -7.81 -7.92
N PHE A 159 -3.97 -6.76 -8.13
CA PHE A 159 -4.18 -5.77 -9.19
C PHE A 159 -4.24 -6.42 -10.56
N ILE A 160 -3.24 -7.24 -10.92
CA ILE A 160 -3.19 -8.00 -12.17
C ILE A 160 -4.45 -8.85 -12.34
N ARG A 161 -4.85 -9.57 -11.28
CA ARG A 161 -6.05 -10.42 -11.29
C ARG A 161 -7.33 -9.63 -11.59
N VAL A 162 -7.51 -8.48 -10.93
CA VAL A 162 -8.72 -7.65 -11.08
C VAL A 162 -8.76 -6.93 -12.42
N LYS A 163 -7.61 -6.44 -12.88
CA LYS A 163 -7.51 -5.68 -14.15
C LYS A 163 -7.38 -6.58 -15.39
N ASN A 164 -7.21 -7.90 -15.22
CA ASN A 164 -7.01 -8.89 -16.31
C ASN A 164 -5.82 -8.56 -17.23
N ILE A 165 -4.69 -8.19 -16.64
CA ILE A 165 -3.44 -7.89 -17.36
C ILE A 165 -2.34 -8.89 -17.03
#